data_3cd6f645d8170922a4e53ec874e2631e
#
_entry.id   3cd6f645d8170922a4e53ec874e2631e
#
_cell.length_a   1.000
_cell.length_b   1.000
_cell.length_c   1.000
_cell.angle_alpha   90.00
_cell.angle_beta   90.00
_cell.angle_gamma   90.00
#
_symmetry.space_group_name_H-M   'P 1'
#
loop_
_entity.id
_entity.type
_entity.pdbx_description
1 polymer ?
#
loop_
_entity_poly.entity_id
_entity_poly.type
_entity_poly.pdbx_seq_one_letter_code
_entity_poly.pdbx_strand_id
1 'polypeptide(L)'
;MNHIEQLHEGVSVRGLKKLTAAALGALALMSAAPAMADVIDFESIGSATYNGTEQFGEYGYTMQVIDSAASQTGLGFAGAVGNGEDPFLCAIAACPVGNSSYYYMGVNDGGLKISRDDHKTFSLQTLQYAFLPPVSGLPPDSYGMLTVLGKTATGGTAVANFRFPVLNSTGNSPFRTAGLAAAFGNIQFTNVTISSCLWDDGGACINPAGNQAQFALDNLTLTPVPEPETYAMMGLGLAAVGLMSRRRSNKPQANA
;
A
#
# COMPACT_ATOMS: atom_id res chain seq x y z
N MET A 1 -78.53 -10.84 19.65
CA MET A 1 -77.75 -10.93 20.91
C MET A 1 -76.43 -11.58 20.54
N ASN A 2 -75.40 -10.83 20.34
CA ASN A 2 -74.01 -11.29 20.36
C ASN A 2 -73.11 -10.12 20.63
N HIS A 3 -72.53 -10.07 21.81
CA HIS A 3 -71.47 -9.19 22.23
C HIS A 3 -70.15 -9.53 21.49
N ILE A 4 -69.55 -8.54 20.84
CA ILE A 4 -68.14 -8.58 20.46
C ILE A 4 -67.45 -7.49 21.29
N GLU A 5 -66.72 -7.91 22.30
CA GLU A 5 -65.82 -7.05 23.06
C GLU A 5 -64.59 -6.76 22.21
N GLN A 6 -64.31 -5.46 22.04
CA GLN A 6 -63.10 -4.92 21.41
C GLN A 6 -61.96 -4.90 22.43
N LEU A 7 -60.96 -5.75 22.23
CA LEU A 7 -59.68 -5.64 22.89
C LEU A 7 -58.81 -4.59 22.14
N HIS A 8 -58.77 -3.36 22.63
CA HIS A 8 -57.75 -2.38 22.25
C HIS A 8 -56.51 -2.61 23.11
N GLU A 9 -55.56 -3.38 22.60
CA GLU A 9 -54.20 -3.38 23.15
C GLU A 9 -53.49 -2.06 22.81
N GLY A 10 -53.40 -1.16 23.79
CA GLY A 10 -52.60 0.05 23.68
C GLY A 10 -51.10 -0.26 23.62
N VAL A 11 -50.53 -0.31 22.42
CA VAL A 11 -49.09 -0.37 22.26
C VAL A 11 -48.48 0.89 22.79
N SER A 12 -47.73 0.78 23.90
CA SER A 12 -47.12 1.92 24.60
C SER A 12 -46.08 2.59 23.71
N VAL A 13 -46.41 3.79 23.23
CA VAL A 13 -45.53 4.69 22.42
C VAL A 13 -44.19 5.01 23.12
N ARG A 14 -44.09 4.76 24.42
CA ARG A 14 -42.82 4.93 25.19
C ARG A 14 -41.78 3.85 24.91
N GLY A 15 -42.17 2.66 24.46
CA GLY A 15 -41.26 1.59 24.07
C GLY A 15 -40.56 1.87 22.73
N LEU A 16 -41.28 2.46 21.80
CA LEU A 16 -40.76 2.72 20.44
C LEU A 16 -39.64 3.77 20.40
N LYS A 17 -39.75 4.83 21.23
CA LYS A 17 -38.71 5.88 21.36
C LYS A 17 -37.40 5.37 21.98
N LYS A 18 -37.41 4.29 22.75
CA LYS A 18 -36.21 3.69 23.33
C LYS A 18 -35.48 2.76 22.36
N LEU A 19 -36.21 2.09 21.49
CA LEU A 19 -35.65 1.22 20.45
C LEU A 19 -34.95 2.04 19.34
N THR A 20 -35.51 3.17 18.93
CA THR A 20 -34.91 4.02 17.90
C THR A 20 -33.59 4.68 18.34
N ALA A 21 -33.46 5.08 19.61
CA ALA A 21 -32.22 5.67 20.11
C ALA A 21 -31.08 4.65 20.25
N ALA A 22 -31.40 3.38 20.56
CA ALA A 22 -30.41 2.30 20.63
C ALA A 22 -29.96 1.84 19.22
N ALA A 23 -30.85 1.85 18.25
CA ALA A 23 -30.54 1.51 16.87
C ALA A 23 -29.64 2.54 16.18
N LEU A 24 -29.85 3.82 16.42
CA LEU A 24 -29.00 4.91 15.91
C LEU A 24 -27.58 4.88 16.50
N GLY A 25 -27.42 4.53 17.77
CA GLY A 25 -26.11 4.35 18.41
C GLY A 25 -25.34 3.16 17.87
N ALA A 26 -26.02 2.06 17.54
CA ALA A 26 -25.42 0.87 16.96
C ALA A 26 -24.97 1.08 15.49
N LEU A 27 -25.73 1.86 14.70
CA LEU A 27 -25.34 2.21 13.33
C LEU A 27 -24.08 3.07 13.28
N ALA A 28 -23.88 3.99 14.22
CA ALA A 28 -22.68 4.85 14.26
C ALA A 28 -21.39 4.07 14.62
N LEU A 29 -21.51 2.94 15.33
CA LEU A 29 -20.37 2.07 15.67
C LEU A 29 -19.97 1.14 14.52
N MET A 30 -20.83 0.88 13.56
CA MET A 30 -20.53 0.00 12.42
C MET A 30 -19.77 0.72 11.27
N SER A 31 -19.66 2.04 11.29
CA SER A 31 -19.01 2.81 10.21
C SER A 31 -17.51 3.02 10.40
N ALA A 32 -16.94 2.67 11.56
CA ALA A 32 -15.50 2.72 11.77
C ALA A 32 -14.86 1.39 11.36
N ALA A 33 -14.85 1.09 10.06
CA ALA A 33 -14.04 -0.01 9.57
C ALA A 33 -12.56 0.29 9.87
N PRO A 34 -11.81 -0.62 10.51
CA PRO A 34 -10.37 -0.45 10.65
C PRO A 34 -9.77 -0.31 9.25
N ALA A 35 -8.82 0.59 9.06
CA ALA A 35 -8.03 0.64 7.84
C ALA A 35 -7.24 -0.68 7.77
N MET A 36 -7.61 -1.53 6.83
CA MET A 36 -6.86 -2.75 6.54
C MET A 36 -5.67 -2.39 5.65
N ALA A 37 -4.57 -3.11 5.79
CA ALA A 37 -3.46 -2.98 4.88
C ALA A 37 -3.83 -3.64 3.55
N ASP A 38 -3.55 -2.94 2.45
CA ASP A 38 -3.63 -3.47 1.09
C ASP A 38 -2.26 -4.02 0.70
N VAL A 39 -2.23 -5.11 -0.04
CA VAL A 39 -0.99 -5.68 -0.58
C VAL A 39 -1.05 -5.59 -2.10
N ILE A 40 -0.15 -4.80 -2.69
CA ILE A 40 0.05 -4.78 -4.14
C ILE A 40 0.98 -5.94 -4.47
N ASP A 41 0.44 -6.94 -5.17
CA ASP A 41 1.13 -8.19 -5.54
C ASP A 41 1.19 -8.41 -7.07
N PHE A 42 0.67 -7.45 -7.84
CA PHE A 42 0.66 -7.42 -9.30
C PHE A 42 -0.07 -8.58 -9.99
N GLU A 43 -0.71 -9.47 -9.24
CA GLU A 43 -1.42 -10.64 -9.78
C GLU A 43 -2.60 -10.26 -10.68
N SER A 44 -3.27 -9.15 -10.37
CA SER A 44 -4.41 -8.66 -11.14
C SER A 44 -4.01 -8.00 -12.47
N ILE A 45 -2.72 -7.65 -12.64
CA ILE A 45 -2.20 -6.93 -13.81
C ILE A 45 -1.87 -7.91 -14.96
N GLY A 46 -1.24 -9.04 -14.62
CA GLY A 46 -0.70 -9.96 -15.62
C GLY A 46 0.53 -9.40 -16.36
N SER A 47 1.04 -10.15 -17.37
CA SER A 47 2.21 -9.71 -18.15
C SER A 47 1.91 -8.47 -18.97
N ALA A 48 2.69 -7.39 -18.75
CA ALA A 48 2.56 -6.11 -19.43
C ALA A 48 3.90 -5.36 -19.46
N THR A 49 4.08 -4.47 -20.43
CA THR A 49 5.22 -3.54 -20.53
C THR A 49 4.71 -2.10 -20.56
N TYR A 50 5.45 -1.18 -19.96
CA TYR A 50 5.06 0.21 -19.78
C TYR A 50 6.19 1.15 -20.18
N ASN A 51 5.85 2.17 -20.98
CA ASN A 51 6.74 3.29 -21.22
C ASN A 51 6.79 4.22 -19.99
N GLY A 52 7.77 5.08 -19.94
CA GLY A 52 7.78 6.15 -18.95
C GLY A 52 6.52 7.00 -19.04
N THR A 53 5.98 7.40 -17.88
CA THR A 53 4.70 8.12 -17.68
C THR A 53 3.42 7.28 -17.80
N GLU A 54 3.46 6.05 -18.33
CA GLU A 54 2.31 5.17 -18.34
C GLU A 54 1.92 4.75 -16.91
N GLN A 55 0.63 4.45 -16.74
CA GLN A 55 0.04 4.16 -15.45
C GLN A 55 -0.76 2.87 -15.50
N PHE A 56 -0.79 2.18 -14.37
CA PHE A 56 -1.65 1.05 -14.10
C PHE A 56 -2.12 1.11 -12.65
N GLY A 57 -3.12 0.33 -12.27
CA GLY A 57 -3.70 0.42 -10.93
C GLY A 57 -4.04 -0.93 -10.34
N GLU A 58 -3.95 -1.02 -9.00
CA GLU A 58 -4.36 -2.16 -8.20
C GLU A 58 -4.79 -1.70 -6.81
N TYR A 59 -5.88 -2.28 -6.28
CA TYR A 59 -6.41 -2.01 -4.92
C TYR A 59 -6.60 -0.53 -4.56
N GLY A 60 -6.95 0.33 -5.53
CA GLY A 60 -7.17 1.77 -5.30
C GLY A 60 -5.87 2.59 -5.22
N TYR A 61 -4.78 2.03 -5.76
CA TYR A 61 -3.51 2.73 -5.96
C TYR A 61 -3.20 2.82 -7.44
N THR A 62 -2.74 4.00 -7.85
CA THR A 62 -2.16 4.24 -9.18
C THR A 62 -0.64 4.13 -9.09
N MET A 63 -0.09 3.31 -9.95
CA MET A 63 1.34 3.12 -10.17
C MET A 63 1.74 3.77 -11.49
N GLN A 64 2.61 4.76 -11.43
CA GLN A 64 3.15 5.47 -12.59
C GLN A 64 4.60 5.04 -12.82
N VAL A 65 4.88 4.53 -14.02
CA VAL A 65 6.24 4.23 -14.45
C VAL A 65 6.98 5.54 -14.71
N ILE A 66 8.24 5.61 -14.31
CA ILE A 66 9.08 6.81 -14.43
C ILE A 66 10.31 6.44 -15.25
N ASP A 67 10.57 7.22 -16.32
CA ASP A 67 11.84 7.16 -17.01
C ASP A 67 12.95 7.77 -16.16
N SER A 68 14.12 7.16 -16.22
CA SER A 68 15.33 7.79 -15.68
C SER A 68 15.95 8.72 -16.71
N ALA A 69 16.56 9.81 -16.24
CA ALA A 69 17.38 10.67 -17.09
C ALA A 69 18.63 9.93 -17.63
N ALA A 70 19.02 8.81 -17.01
CA ALA A 70 20.11 7.94 -17.42
C ALA A 70 19.68 6.87 -18.45
N SER A 71 18.37 6.69 -18.70
CA SER A 71 17.85 5.75 -19.67
C SER A 71 18.39 6.01 -21.07
N GLN A 72 18.71 4.94 -21.78
CA GLN A 72 19.01 5.05 -23.20
C GLN A 72 17.76 5.41 -24.00
N THR A 73 17.87 6.44 -24.80
CA THR A 73 16.80 6.86 -25.70
C THR A 73 16.46 5.73 -26.69
N GLY A 74 15.18 5.40 -26.82
CA GLY A 74 14.69 4.48 -27.86
C GLY A 74 14.52 3.01 -27.45
N LEU A 75 14.70 2.64 -26.19
CA LEU A 75 14.39 1.28 -25.71
C LEU A 75 12.90 1.05 -25.39
N GLY A 76 12.07 2.08 -25.48
CA GLY A 76 10.62 1.95 -25.59
C GLY A 76 9.87 1.72 -24.30
N PHE A 77 10.43 1.10 -23.27
CA PHE A 77 9.76 0.87 -22.00
C PHE A 77 10.71 0.99 -20.81
N ALA A 78 10.15 1.45 -19.67
CA ALA A 78 10.88 1.68 -18.42
C ALA A 78 10.36 0.82 -17.28
N GLY A 79 9.25 0.12 -17.50
CA GLY A 79 8.65 -0.78 -16.55
C GLY A 79 8.00 -1.98 -17.20
N ALA A 80 7.91 -3.08 -16.47
CA ALA A 80 7.18 -4.27 -16.89
C ALA A 80 6.55 -4.98 -15.68
N VAL A 81 5.48 -5.72 -15.90
CA VAL A 81 4.95 -6.70 -14.95
C VAL A 81 5.04 -8.06 -15.60
N GLY A 82 5.50 -9.05 -14.87
CA GLY A 82 5.61 -10.42 -15.33
C GLY A 82 6.11 -11.34 -14.24
N ASN A 83 6.28 -12.60 -14.53
CA ASN A 83 6.80 -13.60 -13.60
C ASN A 83 8.14 -14.17 -14.08
N GLY A 84 8.83 -14.90 -13.23
CA GLY A 84 10.12 -15.50 -13.53
C GLY A 84 10.09 -16.61 -14.60
N GLU A 85 8.92 -17.00 -15.05
CA GLU A 85 8.72 -17.99 -16.12
C GLU A 85 8.52 -17.33 -17.50
N ASP A 86 8.37 -16.00 -17.55
CA ASP A 86 8.20 -15.24 -18.79
C ASP A 86 9.55 -15.16 -19.55
N PRO A 87 9.71 -15.91 -20.66
CA PRO A 87 10.99 -15.96 -21.37
C PRO A 87 11.36 -14.62 -22.02
N PHE A 88 10.39 -13.77 -22.35
CA PHE A 88 10.64 -12.45 -22.91
C PHE A 88 11.25 -11.51 -21.88
N LEU A 89 10.65 -11.45 -20.69
CA LEU A 89 11.13 -10.57 -19.62
C LEU A 89 12.47 -11.04 -19.06
N CYS A 90 12.65 -12.36 -18.90
CA CYS A 90 13.91 -12.94 -18.44
C CYS A 90 15.05 -12.88 -19.48
N ALA A 91 14.75 -12.51 -20.73
CA ALA A 91 15.78 -12.23 -21.75
C ALA A 91 16.31 -10.79 -21.68
N ILE A 92 15.56 -9.86 -21.06
CA ILE A 92 15.96 -8.45 -20.90
C ILE A 92 16.93 -8.30 -19.72
N ALA A 93 16.69 -9.04 -18.65
CA ALA A 93 17.50 -9.08 -17.44
C ALA A 93 17.39 -10.46 -16.80
N ALA A 94 18.40 -10.86 -16.01
CA ALA A 94 18.33 -12.12 -15.29
C ALA A 94 17.20 -12.07 -14.24
N CYS A 95 16.15 -12.88 -14.43
CA CYS A 95 15.02 -12.94 -13.53
C CYS A 95 15.43 -13.31 -12.12
N PRO A 96 14.80 -12.70 -11.09
CA PRO A 96 15.05 -13.08 -9.72
C PRO A 96 14.54 -14.50 -9.43
N VAL A 97 15.06 -15.09 -8.36
CA VAL A 97 14.68 -16.45 -7.93
C VAL A 97 13.89 -16.39 -6.62
N GLY A 98 13.10 -17.46 -6.40
CA GLY A 98 12.33 -17.61 -5.16
C GLY A 98 11.00 -16.87 -5.14
N ASN A 99 10.51 -16.45 -6.33
CA ASN A 99 9.18 -15.90 -6.53
C ASN A 99 8.59 -16.53 -7.81
N SER A 100 7.38 -17.09 -7.69
CA SER A 100 6.63 -17.70 -8.79
C SER A 100 5.37 -16.87 -9.15
N SER A 101 5.15 -15.76 -8.46
CA SER A 101 4.06 -14.82 -8.69
C SER A 101 4.45 -13.76 -9.72
N TYR A 102 3.50 -12.91 -10.09
CA TYR A 102 3.80 -11.70 -10.83
C TYR A 102 4.53 -10.68 -9.96
N TYR A 103 5.40 -9.88 -10.56
CA TYR A 103 6.11 -8.80 -9.90
C TYR A 103 6.37 -7.65 -10.88
N TYR A 104 6.52 -6.45 -10.38
CA TYR A 104 6.96 -5.30 -11.17
C TYR A 104 8.47 -5.31 -11.37
N MET A 105 8.90 -4.92 -12.55
CA MET A 105 10.30 -4.72 -12.94
C MET A 105 10.50 -3.27 -13.36
N GLY A 106 11.36 -2.54 -12.65
CA GLY A 106 11.95 -1.29 -13.13
C GLY A 106 13.10 -1.65 -14.04
N VAL A 107 12.91 -1.48 -15.34
CA VAL A 107 13.89 -1.80 -16.38
C VAL A 107 14.39 -0.52 -17.05
N ASN A 108 15.52 -0.58 -17.72
CA ASN A 108 16.12 0.58 -18.39
C ASN A 108 16.32 1.79 -17.45
N ASP A 109 16.80 1.53 -16.23
CA ASP A 109 16.93 2.52 -15.15
C ASP A 109 15.62 3.19 -14.73
N GLY A 110 14.47 2.61 -15.11
CA GLY A 110 13.14 3.10 -14.77
C GLY A 110 12.83 2.98 -13.29
N GLY A 111 11.86 3.76 -12.84
CA GLY A 111 11.34 3.77 -11.48
C GLY A 111 9.83 3.56 -11.43
N LEU A 112 9.29 3.47 -10.21
CA LEU A 112 7.86 3.35 -9.95
C LEU A 112 7.44 4.40 -8.95
N LYS A 113 6.39 5.18 -9.29
CA LYS A 113 5.75 6.10 -8.36
C LYS A 113 4.37 5.58 -8.02
N ILE A 114 4.07 5.50 -6.73
CA ILE A 114 2.82 4.98 -6.19
C ILE A 114 2.06 6.12 -5.52
N SER A 115 0.78 6.25 -5.80
CA SER A 115 -0.15 7.18 -5.16
C SER A 115 -1.52 6.54 -5.02
N ARG A 116 -2.36 7.04 -4.10
CA ARG A 116 -3.75 6.59 -4.00
C ARG A 116 -4.62 7.30 -5.03
N ASP A 117 -5.63 6.59 -5.55
CA ASP A 117 -6.58 7.11 -6.54
C ASP A 117 -7.45 8.23 -5.95
N ASP A 118 -7.75 8.16 -4.66
CA ASP A 118 -8.53 9.16 -3.92
C ASP A 118 -7.69 10.36 -3.43
N HIS A 119 -6.40 10.41 -3.80
CA HIS A 119 -5.42 11.46 -3.43
C HIS A 119 -5.18 11.61 -1.91
N LYS A 120 -5.62 10.66 -1.10
CA LYS A 120 -5.37 10.64 0.35
C LYS A 120 -4.00 10.06 0.66
N THR A 121 -3.59 10.23 1.91
CA THR A 121 -2.31 9.72 2.37
C THR A 121 -2.38 8.24 2.72
N PHE A 122 -1.22 7.60 2.65
CA PHE A 122 -1.00 6.21 3.05
C PHE A 122 0.37 6.06 3.70
N SER A 123 0.60 4.94 4.37
CA SER A 123 1.93 4.53 4.83
C SER A 123 2.37 3.27 4.11
N LEU A 124 3.66 3.15 3.82
CA LEU A 124 4.28 1.95 3.26
C LEU A 124 5.02 1.21 4.38
N GLN A 125 4.60 -0.04 4.63
CA GLN A 125 5.08 -0.84 5.76
C GLN A 125 6.20 -1.79 5.37
N THR A 126 5.98 -2.54 4.30
CA THR A 126 6.95 -3.51 3.78
C THR A 126 6.90 -3.55 2.26
N LEU A 127 7.95 -4.06 1.65
CA LEU A 127 7.99 -4.46 0.26
C LEU A 127 8.98 -5.62 0.09
N GLN A 128 8.78 -6.42 -0.94
CA GLN A 128 9.79 -7.36 -1.42
C GLN A 128 10.52 -6.77 -2.61
N TYR A 129 11.83 -7.00 -2.69
CA TYR A 129 12.67 -6.47 -3.76
C TYR A 129 13.79 -7.41 -4.12
N ALA A 130 14.24 -7.32 -5.36
CA ALA A 130 15.41 -8.01 -5.89
C ALA A 130 16.15 -7.11 -6.88
N PHE A 131 17.42 -7.43 -7.13
CA PHE A 131 18.16 -6.86 -8.24
C PHE A 131 17.85 -7.63 -9.53
N LEU A 132 17.79 -6.94 -10.67
CA LEU A 132 17.70 -7.54 -12.00
C LEU A 132 19.04 -7.35 -12.71
N PRO A 133 19.97 -8.31 -12.65
CA PRO A 133 21.25 -8.18 -13.34
C PRO A 133 21.05 -8.00 -14.86
N PRO A 134 21.70 -7.02 -15.49
CA PRO A 134 21.58 -6.77 -16.92
C PRO A 134 22.19 -7.90 -17.77
N VAL A 135 23.03 -8.71 -17.16
CA VAL A 135 23.66 -9.90 -17.77
C VAL A 135 23.65 -11.05 -16.78
N SER A 136 23.56 -12.26 -17.27
CA SER A 136 23.65 -13.47 -16.44
C SER A 136 25.10 -13.76 -16.04
N GLY A 137 25.27 -14.51 -14.94
CA GLY A 137 26.58 -15.02 -14.53
C GLY A 137 27.49 -14.00 -13.84
N LEU A 138 26.94 -12.87 -13.37
CA LEU A 138 27.71 -11.98 -12.51
C LEU A 138 28.15 -12.70 -11.21
N PRO A 139 29.35 -12.38 -10.68
CA PRO A 139 29.81 -12.93 -9.42
C PRO A 139 28.84 -12.69 -8.26
N PRO A 140 28.86 -13.54 -7.21
CA PRO A 140 28.05 -13.32 -6.02
C PRO A 140 28.50 -12.07 -5.25
N ASP A 141 27.81 -10.95 -5.48
CA ASP A 141 28.02 -9.66 -4.78
C ASP A 141 26.71 -8.86 -4.71
N SER A 142 26.72 -7.77 -3.96
CA SER A 142 25.65 -6.78 -3.90
C SER A 142 26.04 -5.57 -4.76
N TYR A 143 25.37 -5.40 -5.88
CA TYR A 143 25.78 -4.47 -6.93
C TYR A 143 25.21 -3.05 -6.78
N GLY A 144 24.33 -2.80 -5.82
CA GLY A 144 23.72 -1.49 -5.69
C GLY A 144 22.66 -1.45 -4.59
N MET A 145 21.74 -0.51 -4.72
CA MET A 145 20.64 -0.37 -3.77
C MET A 145 19.33 0.06 -4.41
N LEU A 146 18.25 -0.30 -3.75
CA LEU A 146 16.92 0.26 -3.94
C LEU A 146 16.77 1.49 -3.06
N THR A 147 16.23 2.57 -3.61
CA THR A 147 15.86 3.79 -2.90
C THR A 147 14.36 3.97 -2.89
N VAL A 148 13.79 4.16 -1.70
CA VAL A 148 12.37 4.46 -1.50
C VAL A 148 12.27 5.89 -0.98
N LEU A 149 11.70 6.78 -1.78
CA LEU A 149 11.50 8.21 -1.48
C LEU A 149 10.02 8.49 -1.27
N GLY A 150 9.61 8.74 -0.03
CA GLY A 150 8.26 9.15 0.30
C GLY A 150 8.11 10.67 0.36
N LYS A 151 7.03 11.22 -0.22
CA LYS A 151 6.66 12.63 -0.14
C LYS A 151 5.44 12.80 0.77
N THR A 152 5.55 13.64 1.78
CA THR A 152 4.47 13.91 2.74
C THR A 152 3.48 14.97 2.24
N ALA A 153 2.29 15.03 2.85
CA ALA A 153 1.29 16.07 2.54
C ALA A 153 1.77 17.50 2.85
N THR A 154 2.72 17.63 3.77
CA THR A 154 3.31 18.94 4.14
C THR A 154 4.49 19.35 3.25
N GLY A 155 4.80 18.54 2.22
CA GLY A 155 5.91 18.78 1.29
C GLY A 155 7.27 18.27 1.76
N GLY A 156 7.35 17.67 2.95
CA GLY A 156 8.55 16.98 3.43
C GLY A 156 8.81 15.68 2.67
N THR A 157 10.04 15.17 2.80
CA THR A 157 10.47 13.90 2.22
C THR A 157 11.07 12.98 3.28
N ALA A 158 10.90 11.67 3.09
CA ALA A 158 11.60 10.64 3.84
C ALA A 158 12.22 9.65 2.86
N VAL A 159 13.43 9.17 3.17
CA VAL A 159 14.19 8.27 2.30
C VAL A 159 14.60 7.03 3.08
N ALA A 160 14.43 5.88 2.45
CA ALA A 160 14.98 4.60 2.93
C ALA A 160 15.75 3.93 1.80
N ASN A 161 16.92 3.40 2.14
CA ASN A 161 17.82 2.75 1.19
C ASN A 161 18.06 1.30 1.61
N PHE A 162 17.98 0.38 0.66
CA PHE A 162 18.14 -1.05 0.88
C PHE A 162 19.16 -1.62 -0.09
N ARG A 163 20.27 -2.14 0.41
CA ARG A 163 21.24 -2.85 -0.43
C ARG A 163 20.59 -4.03 -1.13
N PHE A 164 20.85 -4.19 -2.39
CA PHE A 164 20.41 -5.38 -3.12
C PHE A 164 20.97 -6.66 -2.46
N PRO A 165 20.19 -7.75 -2.50
CA PRO A 165 20.68 -9.05 -2.08
C PRO A 165 21.94 -9.45 -2.86
N VAL A 166 22.82 -10.17 -2.20
CA VAL A 166 23.95 -10.83 -2.87
C VAL A 166 23.40 -11.85 -3.86
N LEU A 167 23.91 -11.83 -5.10
CA LEU A 167 23.52 -12.79 -6.12
C LEU A 167 23.91 -14.22 -5.70
N ASN A 168 23.13 -15.19 -6.12
CA ASN A 168 23.45 -16.60 -5.92
C ASN A 168 24.59 -17.05 -6.86
N SER A 169 25.01 -18.31 -6.75
CA SER A 169 26.10 -18.88 -7.57
C SER A 169 25.80 -18.93 -9.08
N THR A 170 24.53 -18.76 -9.47
CA THR A 170 24.10 -18.69 -10.89
C THR A 170 23.97 -17.27 -11.39
N GLY A 171 24.25 -16.26 -10.56
CA GLY A 171 24.16 -14.84 -10.91
C GLY A 171 22.73 -14.27 -10.82
N ASN A 172 21.80 -14.97 -10.16
CA ASN A 172 20.44 -14.48 -9.96
C ASN A 172 20.26 -13.88 -8.56
N SER A 173 19.42 -12.84 -8.45
CA SER A 173 19.07 -12.21 -7.19
C SER A 173 17.91 -12.93 -6.51
N PRO A 174 17.99 -13.27 -5.22
CA PRO A 174 16.82 -13.70 -4.46
C PRO A 174 15.98 -12.49 -4.08
N PHE A 175 14.65 -12.66 -3.95
CA PHE A 175 13.82 -11.65 -3.32
C PHE A 175 14.14 -11.53 -1.82
N ARG A 176 14.10 -10.30 -1.31
CA ARG A 176 14.18 -9.97 0.11
C ARG A 176 13.06 -9.04 0.53
N THR A 177 12.60 -9.21 1.76
CA THR A 177 11.64 -8.29 2.37
C THR A 177 12.36 -7.14 3.05
N ALA A 178 11.99 -5.91 2.69
CA ALA A 178 12.38 -4.68 3.38
C ALA A 178 11.26 -4.26 4.34
N GLY A 179 11.59 -4.13 5.62
CA GLY A 179 10.72 -3.49 6.61
C GLY A 179 10.98 -1.98 6.63
N LEU A 180 9.96 -1.18 6.35
CA LEU A 180 10.06 0.28 6.28
C LEU A 180 9.68 0.98 7.58
N ALA A 181 9.10 0.24 8.55
CA ALA A 181 8.68 0.79 9.84
C ALA A 181 9.81 1.50 10.60
N ALA A 182 11.04 1.03 10.52
CA ALA A 182 12.20 1.66 11.17
C ALA A 182 12.61 2.99 10.51
N ALA A 183 12.42 3.12 9.19
CA ALA A 183 12.79 4.32 8.43
C ALA A 183 11.65 5.33 8.35
N PHE A 184 10.42 4.85 8.20
CA PHE A 184 9.25 5.68 7.95
C PHE A 184 8.31 5.78 9.16
N GLY A 185 8.29 4.79 10.06
CA GLY A 185 7.39 4.77 11.20
C GLY A 185 5.93 4.95 10.77
N ASN A 186 5.29 5.98 11.35
CA ASN A 186 3.92 6.36 11.02
C ASN A 186 3.85 7.51 10.00
N ILE A 187 4.90 7.76 9.21
CA ILE A 187 4.90 8.83 8.21
C ILE A 187 3.83 8.52 7.16
N GLN A 188 3.05 9.56 6.87
CA GLN A 188 1.98 9.51 5.87
C GLN A 188 2.46 10.17 4.59
N PHE A 189 2.37 9.45 3.48
CA PHE A 189 2.82 9.90 2.17
C PHE A 189 1.65 10.21 1.25
N THR A 190 1.80 11.24 0.43
CA THR A 190 0.94 11.49 -0.73
C THR A 190 1.37 10.65 -1.93
N ASN A 191 2.66 10.37 -2.03
CA ASN A 191 3.21 9.42 -3.00
C ASN A 191 4.55 8.88 -2.50
N VAL A 192 4.91 7.71 -3.04
CA VAL A 192 6.20 7.08 -2.84
C VAL A 192 6.81 6.80 -4.20
N THR A 193 8.09 7.14 -4.38
CA THR A 193 8.86 6.83 -5.57
C THR A 193 9.93 5.80 -5.22
N ILE A 194 10.01 4.75 -6.02
CA ILE A 194 10.97 3.66 -5.88
C ILE A 194 11.87 3.67 -7.11
N SER A 195 13.17 3.69 -6.88
CA SER A 195 14.20 3.66 -7.93
C SER A 195 15.41 2.88 -7.45
N SER A 196 16.37 2.66 -8.31
CA SER A 196 17.61 1.95 -7.97
C SER A 196 18.83 2.66 -8.50
N CYS A 197 19.98 2.25 -7.99
CA CYS A 197 21.30 2.65 -8.48
C CYS A 197 22.31 1.52 -8.28
N LEU A 198 23.42 1.61 -8.98
CA LEU A 198 24.58 0.72 -8.80
C LEU A 198 25.69 1.42 -8.04
N TRP A 199 26.56 0.60 -7.42
CA TRP A 199 27.79 1.11 -6.82
C TRP A 199 28.86 1.34 -7.89
N ASP A 200 29.54 2.48 -7.85
CA ASP A 200 30.82 2.63 -8.54
C ASP A 200 31.97 2.02 -7.70
N ASP A 201 33.18 2.07 -8.23
CA ASP A 201 34.39 1.56 -7.56
C ASP A 201 34.68 2.30 -6.23
N GLY A 202 34.16 3.50 -6.05
CA GLY A 202 34.24 4.29 -4.83
C GLY A 202 33.11 4.02 -3.83
N GLY A 203 32.12 3.20 -4.18
CA GLY A 203 30.93 2.93 -3.38
C GLY A 203 29.88 4.02 -3.44
N ALA A 204 29.96 4.94 -4.40
CA ALA A 204 28.89 5.91 -4.64
C ALA A 204 27.75 5.29 -5.45
N CYS A 205 26.53 5.75 -5.19
CA CYS A 205 25.34 5.34 -5.91
C CYS A 205 25.23 6.08 -7.22
N ILE A 206 25.34 5.39 -8.33
CA ILE A 206 25.29 5.95 -9.69
C ILE A 206 24.31 5.19 -10.57
N ASN A 207 23.85 5.83 -11.64
CA ASN A 207 23.18 5.16 -12.75
C ASN A 207 24.12 5.19 -13.96
N PRO A 208 24.91 4.12 -14.15
CA PRO A 208 25.83 4.07 -15.28
C PRO A 208 25.05 4.04 -16.60
N ALA A 209 25.65 4.56 -17.67
CA ALA A 209 25.06 4.48 -18.99
C ALA A 209 24.84 3.00 -19.39
N GLY A 210 23.73 2.70 -20.04
CA GLY A 210 23.44 1.35 -20.54
C GLY A 210 22.36 0.60 -19.78
N ASN A 211 21.50 1.31 -19.04
CA ASN A 211 20.27 0.74 -18.45
C ASN A 211 20.53 -0.44 -17.48
N GLN A 212 21.45 -0.27 -16.57
CA GLN A 212 21.95 -1.35 -15.72
C GLN A 212 21.32 -1.38 -14.31
N ALA A 213 20.82 -0.24 -13.82
CA ALA A 213 20.23 -0.14 -12.49
C ALA A 213 18.77 -0.61 -12.53
N GLN A 214 18.56 -1.92 -12.58
CA GLN A 214 17.25 -2.54 -12.71
C GLN A 214 16.86 -3.27 -11.42
N PHE A 215 15.56 -3.33 -11.12
CA PHE A 215 15.04 -3.96 -9.91
C PHE A 215 13.69 -4.64 -10.13
N ALA A 216 13.39 -5.59 -9.25
CA ALA A 216 12.06 -6.17 -9.11
C ALA A 216 11.42 -5.78 -7.79
N LEU A 217 10.09 -5.62 -7.78
CA LEU A 217 9.26 -5.35 -6.61
C LEU A 217 8.08 -6.29 -6.56
N ASP A 218 7.72 -6.71 -5.35
CA ASP A 218 6.53 -7.49 -5.07
C ASP A 218 6.02 -7.27 -3.65
N ASN A 219 4.78 -7.66 -3.38
CA ASN A 219 4.18 -7.69 -2.05
C ASN A 219 4.36 -6.38 -1.26
N LEU A 220 3.99 -5.24 -1.88
CA LEU A 220 4.03 -3.95 -1.23
C LEU A 220 2.85 -3.81 -0.27
N THR A 221 3.12 -3.77 1.03
CA THR A 221 2.09 -3.58 2.06
C THR A 221 1.87 -2.11 2.33
N LEU A 222 0.71 -1.61 1.95
CA LEU A 222 0.28 -0.23 2.07
C LEU A 222 -0.88 -0.13 3.07
N THR A 223 -0.84 0.86 3.96
CA THR A 223 -1.93 1.07 4.91
C THR A 223 -2.56 2.43 4.65
N PRO A 224 -3.84 2.47 4.23
CA PRO A 224 -4.60 3.71 4.17
C PRO A 224 -4.66 4.36 5.54
N VAL A 225 -4.48 5.66 5.60
CA VAL A 225 -4.57 6.37 6.88
C VAL A 225 -6.00 6.82 7.10
N PRO A 226 -6.66 6.42 8.23
CA PRO A 226 -7.99 6.90 8.56
C PRO A 226 -7.98 8.43 8.72
N GLU A 227 -8.99 9.09 8.17
CA GLU A 227 -9.10 10.54 8.25
C GLU A 227 -9.36 11.02 9.68
N PRO A 228 -8.91 12.25 10.03
CA PRO A 228 -9.25 12.87 11.31
C PRO A 228 -10.75 12.90 11.57
N GLU A 229 -11.57 13.01 10.52
CA GLU A 229 -13.03 12.96 10.60
C GLU A 229 -13.55 11.62 11.11
N THR A 230 -12.92 10.51 10.76
CA THR A 230 -13.26 9.17 11.27
C THR A 230 -13.06 9.10 12.77
N TYR A 231 -11.94 9.62 13.29
CA TYR A 231 -11.68 9.69 14.72
C TYR A 231 -12.62 10.66 15.43
N ALA A 232 -12.95 11.80 14.81
CA ALA A 232 -13.91 12.76 15.33
C ALA A 232 -15.31 12.14 15.43
N MET A 233 -15.77 11.44 14.39
CA MET A 233 -17.07 10.76 14.40
C MET A 233 -17.12 9.63 15.44
N MET A 234 -16.05 8.86 15.58
CA MET A 234 -15.93 7.84 16.62
C MET A 234 -15.98 8.47 18.01
N GLY A 235 -15.25 9.57 18.24
CA GLY A 235 -15.27 10.32 19.50
C GLY A 235 -16.65 10.89 19.83
N LEU A 236 -17.36 11.46 18.85
CA LEU A 236 -18.72 11.94 19.01
C LEU A 236 -19.70 10.81 19.31
N GLY A 237 -19.55 9.65 18.64
CA GLY A 237 -20.35 8.46 18.91
C GLY A 237 -20.18 7.96 20.34
N LEU A 238 -18.94 7.83 20.82
CA LEU A 238 -18.63 7.43 22.20
C LEU A 238 -19.15 8.44 23.22
N ALA A 239 -19.01 9.73 22.96
CA ALA A 239 -19.55 10.79 23.82
C ALA A 239 -21.08 10.71 23.92
N ALA A 240 -21.78 10.48 22.81
CA ALA A 240 -23.24 10.34 22.80
C ALA A 240 -23.69 9.11 23.62
N VAL A 241 -23.01 7.97 23.49
CA VAL A 241 -23.30 6.77 24.31
C VAL A 241 -23.03 7.03 25.79
N GLY A 242 -21.94 7.70 26.15
CA GLY A 242 -21.60 8.07 27.51
C GLY A 242 -22.65 8.98 28.15
N LEU A 243 -23.14 9.99 27.42
CA LEU A 243 -24.20 10.88 27.89
C LEU A 243 -25.54 10.16 28.11
N MET A 244 -25.89 9.20 27.23
CA MET A 244 -27.09 8.39 27.39
C MET A 244 -27.01 7.45 28.60
N SER A 245 -25.86 6.86 28.89
CA SER A 245 -25.65 5.99 30.05
C SER A 245 -25.76 6.75 31.35
N ARG A 246 -25.20 7.96 31.43
CA ARG A 246 -25.25 8.82 32.60
C ARG A 246 -26.68 9.27 32.94
N ARG A 247 -27.53 9.53 31.94
CA ARG A 247 -28.97 9.88 32.15
C ARG A 247 -29.79 8.71 32.71
N ARG A 248 -29.38 7.47 32.51
CA ARG A 248 -30.05 6.29 33.06
C ARG A 248 -29.75 6.09 34.55
N SER A 249 -28.54 6.42 34.99
CA SER A 249 -28.09 6.23 36.36
C SER A 249 -28.75 7.23 37.34
N ASN A 250 -29.22 8.38 36.88
CA ASN A 250 -29.78 9.45 37.69
C ASN A 250 -31.32 9.40 37.83
N LYS A 251 -31.98 8.28 37.57
CA LYS A 251 -33.41 8.15 37.89
C LYS A 251 -33.56 7.88 39.40
N PRO A 252 -34.25 8.76 40.17
CA PRO A 252 -34.55 8.46 41.57
C PRO A 252 -35.43 7.21 41.63
N GLN A 253 -35.06 6.25 42.50
CA GLN A 253 -35.95 5.18 42.87
C GLN A 253 -37.15 5.82 43.54
N ALA A 254 -38.32 5.72 42.93
CA ALA A 254 -39.57 6.02 43.58
C ALA A 254 -39.79 4.95 44.66
N ASN A 255 -39.59 5.32 45.92
CA ASN A 255 -39.95 4.47 47.05
C ASN A 255 -41.46 4.22 47.00
N ALA A 256 -41.83 2.96 46.93
CA ALA A 256 -43.19 2.50 47.17
C ALA A 256 -43.42 2.32 48.70
#